data_37c14ba26cddbaa3c8cc4528a4578b13
#
_entry.id   37c14ba26cddbaa3c8cc4528a4578b13
#
_cell.length_a   1.000
_cell.length_b   1.000
_cell.length_c   1.000
_cell.angle_alpha   90.00
_cell.angle_beta   90.00
_cell.angle_gamma   90.00
#
_symmetry.space_group_name_H-M   'P 1'
#
loop_
_entity.id
_entity.type
_entity.pdbx_description
1 polymer ?
#
loop_
_entity_poly.entity_id
_entity_poly.type
_entity_poly.pdbx_seq_one_letter_code
_entity_poly.pdbx_strand_id
1 'polypeptide(L)'
;MRHAASEMHLFFMPQMVYNLVCTTDASGTQPAHEDEAMPYVLYVALQGDDTILRFDMDPQTGKLTLADALPVAGGPAPLAVDPQRRFLYAARRGARILSSFRIEPQTGRLTHIGEVGLETDPCYIATDRAGRFVFSAYYEGAHAAVHPINAAGVASGPPVEWRATARGAHCMQADPSNRFVFVPHIAGNGPNAIYQFRFDAQTGHLTPNTPAQVSPERPDGPRHFCFHPSKPLLYFSNEQGCSITAYAFDTTTGSLSPLQTVSTLPPEGFSGHNSCSQIQITPSGTFLYAPNRGHNSIACFAVDATTGYLTALGQMPSETIPRAFSLDPNGAFLYAAGLESGRLASYKI
;
A
#
# COMPACT_ATOMS: atom_id res chain seq x y z
N MET A 1 19.88 7.66 20.11
CA MET A 1 18.70 7.56 21.00
C MET A 1 18.31 6.08 21.07
N ARG A 2 18.20 5.50 22.24
CA ARG A 2 17.76 4.10 22.39
C ARG A 2 16.24 4.10 22.16
N HIS A 3 15.77 3.53 21.04
CA HIS A 3 14.37 3.23 20.88
C HIS A 3 14.01 2.15 21.91
N ALA A 4 13.17 2.51 22.87
CA ALA A 4 12.63 1.55 23.81
C ALA A 4 11.82 0.52 22.99
N ALA A 5 12.12 -0.75 23.18
CA ALA A 5 11.27 -1.83 22.71
C ALA A 5 9.93 -1.67 23.41
N SER A 6 8.95 -1.08 22.72
CA SER A 6 7.58 -0.97 23.21
C SER A 6 6.92 -2.34 23.16
N GLU A 7 6.02 -2.60 24.10
CA GLU A 7 5.28 -3.83 24.22
C GLU A 7 4.69 -4.26 22.87
N MET A 8 5.15 -5.40 22.36
CA MET A 8 4.66 -6.00 21.14
C MET A 8 3.35 -6.75 21.45
N HIS A 9 2.22 -6.18 21.04
CA HIS A 9 0.95 -6.89 21.13
C HIS A 9 0.83 -7.85 19.95
N LEU A 10 0.75 -9.16 20.22
CA LEU A 10 0.67 -10.21 19.21
C LEU A 10 -0.75 -10.74 19.11
N PHE A 11 -1.31 -10.73 17.92
CA PHE A 11 -2.53 -11.45 17.56
C PHE A 11 -2.17 -12.65 16.69
N PHE A 12 -2.65 -13.83 17.08
CA PHE A 12 -2.48 -15.03 16.29
C PHE A 12 -3.54 -15.09 15.18
N MET A 13 -3.09 -15.22 13.93
CA MET A 13 -3.94 -15.36 12.75
C MET A 13 -3.57 -16.66 12.03
N PRO A 14 -4.46 -17.64 11.92
CA PRO A 14 -4.07 -18.98 11.47
C PRO A 14 -3.65 -19.07 10.00
N GLN A 15 -3.90 -18.03 9.16
CA GLN A 15 -3.56 -18.06 7.73
C GLN A 15 -3.10 -16.70 7.16
N MET A 16 -2.65 -16.71 5.89
CA MET A 16 -1.96 -15.61 5.21
C MET A 16 -2.66 -14.25 5.29
N VAL A 17 -2.05 -13.29 5.98
CA VAL A 17 -2.44 -11.87 5.92
C VAL A 17 -1.91 -11.27 4.62
N TYR A 18 -2.79 -10.72 3.81
CA TYR A 18 -2.42 -10.18 2.51
C TYR A 18 -2.32 -8.66 2.46
N ASN A 19 -3.19 -7.95 3.17
CA ASN A 19 -3.17 -6.49 3.18
C ASN A 19 -3.75 -5.93 4.49
N LEU A 20 -3.22 -4.75 4.88
CA LEU A 20 -3.66 -3.96 6.01
C LEU A 20 -3.96 -2.54 5.53
N VAL A 21 -5.07 -1.98 6.00
CA VAL A 21 -5.44 -0.59 5.74
C VAL A 21 -5.97 0.04 7.02
N CYS A 22 -5.29 1.08 7.51
CA CYS A 22 -5.76 1.90 8.62
C CYS A 22 -6.60 3.08 8.11
N THR A 23 -7.66 3.40 8.82
CA THR A 23 -8.53 4.54 8.51
C THR A 23 -8.89 5.35 9.76
N THR A 24 -9.09 6.63 9.61
CA THR A 24 -9.64 7.55 10.60
C THR A 24 -10.43 8.65 9.90
N ASP A 25 -11.00 9.59 10.63
CA ASP A 25 -11.65 10.76 10.05
C ASP A 25 -10.66 11.63 9.25
N ALA A 26 -11.08 12.07 8.07
CA ALA A 26 -10.24 12.79 7.11
C ALA A 26 -10.11 14.29 7.42
N SER A 27 -10.89 14.86 8.36
CA SER A 27 -11.08 16.30 8.40
C SER A 27 -9.92 17.11 8.98
N GLY A 28 -8.96 16.48 9.71
CA GLY A 28 -7.86 17.22 10.36
C GLY A 28 -8.33 18.34 11.32
N THR A 29 -9.63 18.61 11.37
CA THR A 29 -10.30 19.48 12.33
C THR A 29 -10.84 18.62 13.44
N GLN A 30 -10.49 18.90 14.69
CA GLN A 30 -11.16 18.28 15.82
C GLN A 30 -12.67 18.50 15.65
N PRO A 31 -13.49 17.42 15.71
CA PRO A 31 -14.93 17.56 15.69
C PRO A 31 -15.38 18.40 16.90
N ALA A 32 -16.40 19.21 16.69
CA ALA A 32 -16.93 20.07 17.75
C ALA A 32 -17.59 19.27 18.90
N HIS A 33 -17.81 17.95 18.69
CA HIS A 33 -18.27 16.98 19.70
C HIS A 33 -17.50 15.67 19.54
N GLU A 34 -17.07 15.07 20.65
CA GLU A 34 -16.36 13.78 20.69
C GLU A 34 -17.18 12.61 20.10
N ASP A 35 -18.50 12.74 19.98
CA ASP A 35 -19.42 11.71 19.49
C ASP A 35 -19.49 11.61 17.95
N GLU A 36 -18.82 12.51 17.19
CA GLU A 36 -18.86 12.53 15.71
C GLU A 36 -17.55 12.03 15.06
N ALA A 37 -16.51 11.73 15.81
CA ALA A 37 -15.24 11.29 15.25
C ALA A 37 -15.36 9.84 14.73
N MET A 38 -14.94 9.62 13.48
CA MET A 38 -14.81 8.26 12.95
C MET A 38 -13.79 7.46 13.77
N PRO A 39 -14.10 6.20 14.11
CA PRO A 39 -13.18 5.36 14.86
C PRO A 39 -11.89 5.10 14.07
N TYR A 40 -10.79 4.93 14.79
CA TYR A 40 -9.57 4.41 14.21
C TYR A 40 -9.76 2.91 13.97
N VAL A 41 -9.70 2.48 12.73
CA VAL A 41 -10.00 1.11 12.31
C VAL A 41 -8.85 0.55 11.47
N LEU A 42 -8.50 -0.71 11.72
CA LEU A 42 -7.59 -1.49 10.89
C LEU A 42 -8.35 -2.66 10.24
N TYR A 43 -8.34 -2.71 8.91
CA TYR A 43 -8.84 -3.86 8.14
C TYR A 43 -7.70 -4.77 7.74
N VAL A 44 -7.90 -6.07 7.91
CA VAL A 44 -6.90 -7.11 7.60
C VAL A 44 -7.54 -8.17 6.72
N ALA A 45 -7.05 -8.34 5.50
CA ALA A 45 -7.51 -9.39 4.60
C ALA A 45 -6.75 -10.70 4.86
N LEU A 46 -7.49 -11.75 5.17
CA LEU A 46 -7.02 -13.13 5.34
C LEU A 46 -7.42 -13.92 4.10
N GLN A 47 -6.52 -14.01 3.11
CA GLN A 47 -6.80 -14.65 1.83
C GLN A 47 -7.15 -16.13 1.98
N GLY A 48 -6.44 -16.85 2.85
CA GLY A 48 -6.65 -18.28 3.06
C GLY A 48 -7.89 -18.62 3.90
N ASP A 49 -8.38 -17.67 4.71
CA ASP A 49 -9.55 -17.86 5.58
C ASP A 49 -10.83 -17.24 5.00
N ASP A 50 -10.77 -16.73 3.76
CA ASP A 50 -11.92 -16.09 3.12
C ASP A 50 -12.58 -15.02 4.01
N THR A 51 -11.76 -14.18 4.69
CA THR A 51 -12.24 -13.27 5.74
C THR A 51 -11.55 -11.90 5.67
N ILE A 52 -12.28 -10.86 5.96
CA ILE A 52 -11.74 -9.53 6.29
C ILE A 52 -12.01 -9.29 7.78
N LEU A 53 -10.93 -9.16 8.56
CA LEU A 53 -11.00 -8.77 9.97
C LEU A 53 -11.07 -7.25 10.09
N ARG A 54 -11.83 -6.77 11.08
CA ARG A 54 -11.87 -5.37 11.49
C ARG A 54 -11.45 -5.28 12.97
N PHE A 55 -10.43 -4.45 13.19
CA PHE A 55 -9.97 -4.12 14.55
C PHE A 55 -10.29 -2.66 14.85
N ASP A 56 -10.78 -2.40 16.05
CA ASP A 56 -10.77 -1.07 16.62
C ASP A 56 -9.38 -0.79 17.18
N MET A 57 -8.86 0.40 16.91
CA MET A 57 -7.53 0.84 17.34
C MET A 57 -7.65 1.96 18.37
N ASP A 58 -7.01 1.78 19.50
CA ASP A 58 -6.84 2.85 20.51
C ASP A 58 -5.76 3.83 20.00
N PRO A 59 -6.08 5.09 19.69
CA PRO A 59 -5.13 6.04 19.14
C PRO A 59 -4.05 6.52 20.13
N GLN A 60 -4.21 6.25 21.42
CA GLN A 60 -3.23 6.62 22.45
C GLN A 60 -2.19 5.54 22.66
N THR A 61 -2.60 4.28 22.59
CA THR A 61 -1.76 3.12 22.91
C THR A 61 -1.38 2.29 21.68
N GLY A 62 -2.07 2.46 20.56
CA GLY A 62 -1.94 1.61 19.36
C GLY A 62 -2.49 0.19 19.55
N LYS A 63 -3.17 -0.07 20.67
CA LYS A 63 -3.74 -1.39 20.95
C LYS A 63 -4.89 -1.68 19.98
N LEU A 64 -4.85 -2.87 19.40
CA LEU A 64 -5.92 -3.38 18.55
C LEU A 64 -6.88 -4.26 19.37
N THR A 65 -8.17 -4.13 19.09
CA THR A 65 -9.21 -5.00 19.61
C THR A 65 -10.01 -5.55 18.44
N LEU A 66 -10.06 -6.88 18.29
CA LEU A 66 -10.86 -7.49 17.22
C LEU A 66 -12.34 -7.18 17.46
N ALA A 67 -12.96 -6.52 16.51
CA ALA A 67 -14.33 -6.05 16.61
C ALA A 67 -15.28 -6.73 15.62
N ASP A 68 -14.77 -7.24 14.49
CA ASP A 68 -15.58 -7.94 13.49
C ASP A 68 -14.73 -8.87 12.64
N ALA A 69 -15.36 -9.92 12.09
CA ALA A 69 -14.78 -10.85 11.14
C ALA A 69 -15.82 -11.10 10.03
N LEU A 70 -15.65 -10.43 8.89
CA LEU A 70 -16.58 -10.52 7.77
C LEU A 70 -16.15 -11.65 6.83
N PRO A 71 -16.97 -12.71 6.64
CA PRO A 71 -16.72 -13.72 5.63
C PRO A 71 -16.80 -13.12 4.22
N VAL A 72 -15.74 -13.33 3.42
CA VAL A 72 -15.62 -12.85 2.03
C VAL A 72 -15.01 -13.96 1.20
N ALA A 73 -15.83 -14.90 0.72
CA ALA A 73 -15.37 -16.06 -0.02
C ALA A 73 -14.64 -15.69 -1.32
N GLY A 74 -13.62 -16.49 -1.68
CA GLY A 74 -12.86 -16.32 -2.92
C GLY A 74 -11.53 -15.56 -2.75
N GLY A 75 -10.95 -15.59 -1.57
CA GLY A 75 -9.59 -15.14 -1.28
C GLY A 75 -9.43 -13.62 -1.31
N PRO A 76 -10.03 -12.85 -0.37
CA PRO A 76 -9.77 -11.41 -0.28
C PRO A 76 -8.29 -11.16 -0.04
N ALA A 77 -7.69 -10.25 -0.82
CA ALA A 77 -6.26 -10.03 -0.77
C ALA A 77 -5.91 -8.52 -0.81
N PRO A 78 -5.62 -7.85 -1.94
CA PRO A 78 -5.42 -6.42 -1.86
C PRO A 78 -6.72 -5.69 -1.47
N LEU A 79 -6.57 -4.75 -0.54
CA LEU A 79 -7.62 -3.84 -0.09
C LEU A 79 -7.26 -2.41 -0.51
N ALA A 80 -8.27 -1.61 -0.81
CA ALA A 80 -8.14 -0.18 -0.98
C ALA A 80 -9.33 0.54 -0.33
N VAL A 81 -9.07 1.66 0.33
CA VAL A 81 -10.11 2.54 0.88
C VAL A 81 -10.16 3.80 0.02
N ASP A 82 -11.36 4.29 -0.26
CA ASP A 82 -11.53 5.54 -1.02
C ASP A 82 -11.00 6.75 -0.22
N PRO A 83 -10.61 7.85 -0.89
CA PRO A 83 -10.02 9.00 -0.20
C PRO A 83 -10.94 9.65 0.84
N GLN A 84 -12.26 9.51 0.69
CA GLN A 84 -13.26 9.99 1.64
C GLN A 84 -13.62 8.97 2.72
N ARG A 85 -12.99 7.77 2.69
CA ARG A 85 -13.18 6.68 3.67
C ARG A 85 -14.62 6.19 3.84
N ARG A 86 -15.41 6.30 2.76
CA ARG A 86 -16.79 5.83 2.70
C ARG A 86 -16.92 4.42 2.17
N PHE A 87 -15.89 3.98 1.40
CA PHE A 87 -15.91 2.71 0.71
C PHE A 87 -14.58 1.96 0.85
N LEU A 88 -14.68 0.65 0.98
CA LEU A 88 -13.55 -0.27 0.89
C LEU A 88 -13.76 -1.18 -0.32
N TYR A 89 -12.69 -1.38 -1.07
CA TYR A 89 -12.62 -2.30 -2.20
C TYR A 89 -11.72 -3.47 -1.82
N ALA A 90 -12.15 -4.69 -2.15
CA ALA A 90 -11.38 -5.91 -1.93
C ALA A 90 -11.32 -6.73 -3.20
N ALA A 91 -10.12 -7.00 -3.70
CA ALA A 91 -9.97 -7.96 -4.78
C ALA A 91 -9.90 -9.38 -4.21
N ARG A 92 -10.83 -10.22 -4.63
CA ARG A 92 -10.92 -11.64 -4.27
C ARG A 92 -10.19 -12.45 -5.34
N ARG A 93 -8.92 -12.71 -5.10
CA ARG A 93 -8.00 -13.27 -6.10
C ARG A 93 -8.42 -14.65 -6.60
N GLY A 94 -8.82 -15.54 -5.70
CA GLY A 94 -9.30 -16.88 -6.07
C GLY A 94 -10.56 -16.86 -6.93
N ALA A 95 -11.47 -15.91 -6.68
CA ALA A 95 -12.71 -15.75 -7.43
C ALA A 95 -12.57 -14.82 -8.65
N ARG A 96 -11.50 -14.04 -8.77
CA ARG A 96 -11.31 -12.96 -9.77
C ARG A 96 -12.47 -11.97 -9.74
N ILE A 97 -12.77 -11.43 -8.58
CA ILE A 97 -13.86 -10.48 -8.35
C ILE A 97 -13.32 -9.29 -7.57
N LEU A 98 -13.77 -8.09 -7.93
CA LEU A 98 -13.57 -6.87 -7.16
C LEU A 98 -14.87 -6.56 -6.43
N SER A 99 -14.87 -6.72 -5.11
CA SER A 99 -16.02 -6.42 -4.25
C SER A 99 -15.91 -5.02 -3.67
N SER A 100 -17.05 -4.36 -3.58
CA SER A 100 -17.21 -3.02 -3.01
C SER A 100 -18.01 -3.10 -1.72
N PHE A 101 -17.52 -2.43 -0.68
CA PHE A 101 -18.14 -2.37 0.63
C PHE A 101 -18.34 -0.92 1.04
N ARG A 102 -19.49 -0.62 1.66
CA ARG A 102 -19.68 0.64 2.37
C ARG A 102 -19.09 0.53 3.77
N ILE A 103 -18.38 1.56 4.19
CA ILE A 103 -17.87 1.72 5.56
C ILE A 103 -18.93 2.50 6.35
N GLU A 104 -19.39 1.92 7.45
CA GLU A 104 -20.27 2.58 8.41
C GLU A 104 -19.46 3.65 9.16
N PRO A 105 -19.82 4.94 9.10
CA PRO A 105 -18.98 6.02 9.65
C PRO A 105 -18.69 5.88 11.16
N GLN A 106 -19.67 5.48 11.98
CA GLN A 106 -19.53 5.43 13.43
C GLN A 106 -18.82 4.18 13.94
N THR A 107 -18.80 3.09 13.16
CA THR A 107 -18.31 1.79 13.62
C THR A 107 -17.21 1.21 12.76
N GLY A 108 -16.98 1.74 11.56
CA GLY A 108 -16.10 1.15 10.56
C GLY A 108 -16.59 -0.20 10.00
N ARG A 109 -17.83 -0.59 10.30
CA ARG A 109 -18.40 -1.86 9.85
C ARG A 109 -18.57 -1.88 8.33
N LEU A 110 -18.27 -3.02 7.71
CA LEU A 110 -18.37 -3.20 6.27
C LEU A 110 -19.72 -3.79 5.88
N THR A 111 -20.38 -3.17 4.89
CA THR A 111 -21.58 -3.70 4.24
C THR A 111 -21.29 -3.90 2.77
N HIS A 112 -21.43 -5.12 2.26
CA HIS A 112 -21.26 -5.41 0.83
C HIS A 112 -22.33 -4.67 0.02
N ILE A 113 -21.90 -3.94 -1.04
CA ILE A 113 -22.79 -3.11 -1.86
C ILE A 113 -22.77 -3.47 -3.35
N GLY A 114 -21.86 -4.35 -3.78
CA GLY A 114 -21.77 -4.82 -5.15
C GLY A 114 -20.39 -5.35 -5.50
N GLU A 115 -20.32 -5.91 -6.70
CA GLU A 115 -19.08 -6.53 -7.20
C GLU A 115 -19.00 -6.53 -8.71
N VAL A 116 -17.78 -6.69 -9.26
CA VAL A 116 -17.52 -6.82 -10.69
C VAL A 116 -16.48 -7.92 -10.93
N GLY A 117 -16.65 -8.70 -12.00
CA GLY A 117 -15.69 -9.70 -12.44
C GLY A 117 -14.40 -9.06 -12.95
N LEU A 118 -13.27 -9.71 -12.70
CA LEU A 118 -11.96 -9.33 -13.19
C LEU A 118 -11.44 -10.36 -14.19
N GLU A 119 -10.70 -9.91 -15.20
CA GLU A 119 -10.10 -10.78 -16.22
C GLU A 119 -9.08 -11.77 -15.62
N THR A 120 -8.32 -11.33 -14.61
CA THR A 120 -7.34 -12.13 -13.90
C THR A 120 -7.19 -11.63 -12.46
N ASP A 121 -6.31 -12.23 -11.66
CA ASP A 121 -6.12 -11.89 -10.25
C ASP A 121 -5.15 -10.72 -10.06
N PRO A 122 -5.58 -9.58 -9.53
CA PRO A 122 -4.69 -8.46 -9.23
C PRO A 122 -3.85 -8.73 -7.98
N CYS A 123 -2.60 -8.27 -8.00
CA CYS A 123 -1.75 -8.27 -6.82
C CYS A 123 -1.81 -6.95 -6.03
N TYR A 124 -2.38 -5.92 -6.62
CA TYR A 124 -2.52 -4.59 -6.02
C TYR A 124 -3.79 -3.90 -6.53
N ILE A 125 -4.45 -3.17 -5.64
CA ILE A 125 -5.50 -2.22 -5.98
C ILE A 125 -5.31 -0.91 -5.21
N ALA A 126 -5.76 0.20 -5.79
CA ALA A 126 -5.87 1.51 -5.16
C ALA A 126 -7.06 2.27 -5.77
N THR A 127 -7.50 3.37 -5.15
CA THR A 127 -8.38 4.32 -5.83
C THR A 127 -7.58 5.48 -6.42
N ASP A 128 -8.14 6.16 -7.40
CA ASP A 128 -7.66 7.48 -7.79
C ASP A 128 -7.89 8.50 -6.66
N ARG A 129 -7.29 9.69 -6.76
CA ARG A 129 -7.36 10.70 -5.69
C ARG A 129 -8.76 11.32 -5.48
N ALA A 130 -9.64 11.15 -6.45
CA ALA A 130 -11.03 11.62 -6.36
C ALA A 130 -12.02 10.53 -5.92
N GLY A 131 -11.58 9.26 -5.82
CA GLY A 131 -12.46 8.12 -5.52
C GLY A 131 -13.45 7.82 -6.64
N ARG A 132 -13.06 8.06 -7.90
CA ARG A 132 -13.89 7.82 -9.09
C ARG A 132 -13.55 6.56 -9.84
N PHE A 133 -12.33 6.04 -9.59
CA PHE A 133 -11.81 4.85 -10.26
C PHE A 133 -11.08 3.95 -9.27
N VAL A 134 -11.13 2.64 -9.52
CA VAL A 134 -10.24 1.66 -8.90
C VAL A 134 -9.16 1.28 -9.90
N PHE A 135 -7.91 1.45 -9.52
CA PHE A 135 -6.71 0.98 -10.22
C PHE A 135 -6.38 -0.45 -9.81
N SER A 136 -5.92 -1.27 -10.73
CA SER A 136 -5.50 -2.64 -10.47
C SER A 136 -4.22 -2.96 -11.23
N ALA A 137 -3.25 -3.59 -10.55
CA ALA A 137 -2.05 -4.13 -11.17
C ALA A 137 -2.08 -5.66 -11.19
N TYR A 138 -1.78 -6.25 -12.34
CA TYR A 138 -1.86 -7.69 -12.59
C TYR A 138 -0.48 -8.26 -12.88
N TYR A 139 0.11 -8.91 -11.88
CA TYR A 139 1.48 -9.41 -11.92
C TYR A 139 1.70 -10.44 -13.03
N GLU A 140 0.94 -11.54 -13.00
CA GLU A 140 1.02 -12.60 -14.02
C GLU A 140 0.29 -12.18 -15.30
N GLY A 141 -0.78 -11.43 -15.17
CA GLY A 141 -1.58 -10.96 -16.29
C GLY A 141 -0.88 -9.91 -17.16
N ALA A 142 0.23 -9.32 -16.72
CA ALA A 142 0.99 -8.32 -17.46
C ALA A 142 0.17 -7.08 -17.89
N HIS A 143 -0.77 -6.65 -17.05
CA HIS A 143 -1.68 -5.54 -17.32
C HIS A 143 -1.82 -4.60 -16.12
N ALA A 144 -2.31 -3.41 -16.41
CA ALA A 144 -2.88 -2.47 -15.47
C ALA A 144 -4.30 -2.12 -15.92
N ALA A 145 -5.24 -1.96 -14.99
CA ALA A 145 -6.63 -1.65 -15.33
C ALA A 145 -7.20 -0.52 -14.51
N VAL A 146 -8.23 0.13 -15.06
CA VAL A 146 -8.97 1.21 -14.43
C VAL A 146 -10.47 0.87 -14.50
N HIS A 147 -11.09 0.63 -13.36
CA HIS A 147 -12.52 0.36 -13.24
C HIS A 147 -13.24 1.61 -12.72
N PRO A 148 -14.34 2.05 -13.35
CA PRO A 148 -15.07 3.20 -12.84
C PRO A 148 -15.85 2.84 -11.56
N ILE A 149 -15.97 3.80 -10.67
CA ILE A 149 -16.80 3.74 -9.47
C ILE A 149 -18.08 4.53 -9.75
N ASN A 150 -19.24 3.89 -9.60
CA ASN A 150 -20.53 4.56 -9.81
C ASN A 150 -20.93 5.43 -8.60
N ALA A 151 -22.03 6.16 -8.73
CA ALA A 151 -22.52 7.07 -7.68
C ALA A 151 -22.88 6.36 -6.35
N ALA A 152 -23.14 5.05 -6.36
CA ALA A 152 -23.41 4.25 -5.17
C ALA A 152 -22.11 3.77 -4.47
N GLY A 153 -20.94 4.04 -5.05
CA GLY A 153 -19.64 3.60 -4.54
C GLY A 153 -19.24 2.18 -5.00
N VAL A 154 -19.95 1.63 -5.98
CA VAL A 154 -19.66 0.29 -6.50
C VAL A 154 -18.71 0.39 -7.69
N ALA A 155 -17.59 -0.36 -7.63
CA ALA A 155 -16.73 -0.55 -8.78
C ALA A 155 -17.49 -1.32 -9.86
N SER A 156 -17.41 -0.87 -11.11
CA SER A 156 -18.21 -1.40 -12.22
C SER A 156 -17.32 -1.77 -13.41
N GLY A 157 -17.88 -2.54 -14.34
CA GLY A 157 -17.20 -3.01 -15.53
C GLY A 157 -18.02 -2.80 -16.79
N PRO A 158 -17.42 -3.00 -17.96
CA PRO A 158 -16.00 -3.34 -18.15
C PRO A 158 -15.07 -2.24 -17.67
N PRO A 159 -13.76 -2.51 -17.44
CA PRO A 159 -12.77 -1.47 -17.14
C PRO A 159 -12.73 -0.45 -18.30
N VAL A 160 -12.62 0.84 -17.97
CA VAL A 160 -12.44 1.90 -18.99
C VAL A 160 -11.05 1.87 -19.61
N GLU A 161 -10.10 1.22 -18.91
CA GLU A 161 -8.74 0.99 -19.41
C GLU A 161 -8.30 -0.42 -19.02
N TRP A 162 -7.86 -1.20 -20.02
CA TRP A 162 -7.19 -2.49 -19.87
C TRP A 162 -5.86 -2.40 -20.59
N ARG A 163 -4.86 -1.88 -19.89
CA ARG A 163 -3.56 -1.50 -20.47
C ARG A 163 -2.58 -2.64 -20.37
N ALA A 164 -2.13 -3.15 -21.52
CA ALA A 164 -0.99 -4.06 -21.57
C ALA A 164 0.27 -3.32 -21.08
N THR A 165 0.97 -3.94 -20.14
CA THR A 165 2.26 -3.47 -19.62
C THR A 165 3.30 -4.58 -19.77
N ALA A 166 3.69 -5.23 -18.69
CA ALA A 166 4.58 -6.39 -18.69
C ALA A 166 4.31 -7.24 -17.44
N ARG A 167 4.77 -8.47 -17.46
CA ARG A 167 4.80 -9.32 -16.26
C ARG A 167 5.58 -8.63 -15.14
N GLY A 168 5.16 -8.83 -13.90
CA GLY A 168 5.80 -8.21 -12.74
C GLY A 168 5.21 -6.86 -12.32
N ALA A 169 4.11 -6.38 -12.96
CA ALA A 169 3.36 -5.22 -12.49
C ALA A 169 2.90 -5.43 -11.06
N HIS A 170 3.33 -4.59 -10.10
CA HIS A 170 3.14 -4.90 -8.68
C HIS A 170 2.45 -3.81 -7.86
N CYS A 171 2.29 -2.62 -8.41
CA CYS A 171 1.60 -1.49 -7.79
C CYS A 171 1.04 -0.58 -8.89
N MET A 172 0.02 0.20 -8.57
CA MET A 172 -0.52 1.24 -9.44
C MET A 172 -1.14 2.33 -8.60
N GLN A 173 -0.61 3.55 -8.65
CA GLN A 173 -1.14 4.70 -7.91
C GLN A 173 -1.04 5.96 -8.74
N ALA A 174 -2.01 6.89 -8.52
CA ALA A 174 -1.94 8.24 -9.05
C ALA A 174 -1.09 9.17 -8.16
N ASP A 175 -0.47 10.16 -8.76
CA ASP A 175 0.20 11.27 -8.08
C ASP A 175 -0.81 12.12 -7.26
N PRO A 176 -0.35 12.98 -6.35
CA PRO A 176 -1.25 13.82 -5.54
C PRO A 176 -2.15 14.75 -6.37
N SER A 177 -1.74 15.14 -7.58
CA SER A 177 -2.55 15.97 -8.49
C SER A 177 -3.57 15.18 -9.34
N ASN A 178 -3.55 13.85 -9.24
CA ASN A 178 -4.40 12.94 -10.02
C ASN A 178 -4.23 13.04 -11.54
N ARG A 179 -3.01 13.40 -12.01
CA ARG A 179 -2.69 13.58 -13.43
C ARG A 179 -1.73 12.54 -13.98
N PHE A 180 -0.97 11.87 -13.12
CA PHE A 180 0.03 10.90 -13.50
C PHE A 180 -0.14 9.61 -12.72
N VAL A 181 0.07 8.47 -13.38
CA VAL A 181 -0.01 7.14 -12.77
C VAL A 181 1.30 6.40 -13.01
N PHE A 182 1.78 5.72 -11.97
CA PHE A 182 3.00 4.91 -12.03
C PHE A 182 2.68 3.44 -11.77
N VAL A 183 3.29 2.57 -12.59
CA VAL A 183 3.15 1.11 -12.48
C VAL A 183 4.55 0.50 -12.45
N PRO A 184 5.11 0.21 -11.27
CA PRO A 184 6.40 -0.46 -11.14
C PRO A 184 6.30 -1.94 -11.48
N HIS A 185 7.37 -2.45 -12.08
CA HIS A 185 7.55 -3.85 -12.48
C HIS A 185 8.85 -4.38 -11.89
N ILE A 186 8.78 -5.49 -11.19
CA ILE A 186 9.94 -6.11 -10.55
C ILE A 186 10.97 -6.65 -11.57
N ALA A 187 12.18 -7.00 -11.07
CA ALA A 187 13.27 -7.51 -11.90
C ALA A 187 13.26 -9.03 -12.09
N GLY A 188 12.77 -9.80 -11.11
CA GLY A 188 12.93 -11.25 -11.08
C GLY A 188 12.35 -12.01 -12.29
N ASN A 189 11.24 -11.52 -12.83
CA ASN A 189 10.57 -12.05 -14.04
C ASN A 189 9.80 -10.95 -14.79
N GLY A 190 10.19 -9.70 -14.59
CA GLY A 190 9.64 -8.51 -15.22
C GLY A 190 10.75 -7.63 -15.83
N PRO A 191 10.39 -6.50 -16.42
CA PRO A 191 11.31 -5.64 -17.15
C PRO A 191 12.21 -4.77 -16.27
N ASN A 192 12.10 -4.81 -14.95
CA ASN A 192 12.82 -3.93 -14.03
C ASN A 192 12.59 -2.45 -14.37
N ALA A 193 11.34 -2.03 -14.42
CA ALA A 193 10.96 -0.69 -14.90
C ALA A 193 9.77 -0.10 -14.15
N ILE A 194 9.68 1.21 -14.15
CA ILE A 194 8.52 1.98 -13.70
C ILE A 194 7.85 2.54 -14.95
N TYR A 195 6.67 2.04 -15.30
CA TYR A 195 5.86 2.58 -16.37
C TYR A 195 5.18 3.85 -15.90
N GLN A 196 5.17 4.87 -16.75
CA GLN A 196 4.67 6.21 -16.47
C GLN A 196 3.55 6.56 -17.44
N PHE A 197 2.40 6.96 -16.89
CA PHE A 197 1.24 7.34 -17.68
C PHE A 197 0.73 8.72 -17.28
N ARG A 198 0.19 9.44 -18.26
CA ARG A 198 -0.75 10.53 -18.03
C ARG A 198 -2.12 9.92 -17.77
N PHE A 199 -2.80 10.43 -16.79
CA PHE A 199 -4.12 9.96 -16.37
C PHE A 199 -5.15 11.05 -16.61
N ASP A 200 -6.18 10.73 -17.37
CA ASP A 200 -7.35 11.56 -17.50
C ASP A 200 -8.35 11.22 -16.38
N ALA A 201 -8.37 12.05 -15.33
CA ALA A 201 -9.24 11.85 -14.19
C ALA A 201 -10.75 12.04 -14.51
N GLN A 202 -11.14 12.46 -15.69
CA GLN A 202 -12.55 12.54 -16.11
C GLN A 202 -13.01 11.23 -16.75
N THR A 203 -12.17 10.63 -17.57
CA THR A 203 -12.52 9.45 -18.37
C THR A 203 -11.91 8.16 -17.84
N GLY A 204 -10.87 8.23 -17.02
CA GLY A 204 -10.12 7.08 -16.52
C GLY A 204 -9.04 6.55 -17.49
N HIS A 205 -8.86 7.19 -18.64
CA HIS A 205 -7.92 6.72 -19.64
C HIS A 205 -6.45 7.01 -19.28
N LEU A 206 -5.57 6.09 -19.72
CA LEU A 206 -4.12 6.15 -19.55
C LEU A 206 -3.45 6.39 -20.90
N THR A 207 -2.60 7.41 -20.98
CA THR A 207 -1.72 7.66 -22.13
C THR A 207 -0.28 7.54 -21.68
N PRO A 208 0.59 6.77 -22.39
CA PRO A 208 2.00 6.70 -22.04
C PRO A 208 2.62 8.09 -21.91
N ASN A 209 3.40 8.31 -20.85
CA ASN A 209 4.11 9.57 -20.66
C ASN A 209 5.38 9.65 -21.56
N THR A 210 6.12 10.73 -21.45
CA THR A 210 7.42 10.91 -22.11
C THR A 210 8.47 11.28 -21.06
N PRO A 211 9.42 10.38 -20.76
CA PRO A 211 9.54 8.99 -21.26
C PRO A 211 8.40 8.09 -20.75
N ALA A 212 8.09 7.04 -21.51
CA ALA A 212 7.03 6.09 -21.15
C ALA A 212 7.41 5.20 -19.95
N GLN A 213 8.69 5.04 -19.69
CA GLN A 213 9.22 4.26 -18.57
C GLN A 213 10.58 4.76 -18.09
N VAL A 214 10.90 4.47 -16.83
CA VAL A 214 12.22 4.64 -16.23
C VAL A 214 12.66 3.28 -15.68
N SER A 215 13.91 2.89 -15.96
CA SER A 215 14.47 1.63 -15.48
C SER A 215 15.67 1.90 -14.57
N PRO A 216 15.73 1.23 -13.40
CA PRO A 216 16.95 1.22 -12.60
C PRO A 216 18.14 0.67 -13.38
N GLU A 217 19.35 1.15 -13.10
CA GLU A 217 20.59 0.67 -13.74
C GLU A 217 20.92 -0.77 -13.35
N ARG A 218 20.54 -1.17 -12.14
CA ARG A 218 20.71 -2.53 -11.60
C ARG A 218 19.37 -3.25 -11.58
N PRO A 219 19.35 -4.60 -11.49
CA PRO A 219 18.12 -5.38 -11.39
C PRO A 219 17.49 -5.24 -9.99
N ASP A 220 17.22 -4.01 -9.58
CA ASP A 220 16.72 -3.66 -8.26
C ASP A 220 15.26 -4.11 -8.05
N GLY A 221 14.43 -4.07 -9.08
CA GLY A 221 13.05 -4.52 -9.07
C GLY A 221 12.10 -3.60 -8.30
N PRO A 222 11.77 -2.42 -8.83
CA PRO A 222 10.81 -1.52 -8.18
C PRO A 222 9.47 -2.21 -8.03
N ARG A 223 8.92 -2.18 -6.80
CA ARG A 223 7.75 -2.98 -6.42
C ARG A 223 6.57 -2.15 -5.95
N HIS A 224 6.68 -1.51 -4.82
CA HIS A 224 5.72 -0.57 -4.26
C HIS A 224 6.37 0.80 -4.11
N PHE A 225 5.55 1.85 -3.99
CA PHE A 225 6.06 3.19 -3.79
C PHE A 225 5.11 4.04 -2.94
N CYS A 226 5.65 5.11 -2.38
CA CYS A 226 4.89 6.15 -1.71
C CYS A 226 5.37 7.53 -2.16
N PHE A 227 4.45 8.49 -2.19
CA PHE A 227 4.78 9.90 -2.39
C PHE A 227 5.21 10.53 -1.06
N HIS A 228 6.17 11.44 -1.12
CA HIS A 228 6.40 12.33 0.00
C HIS A 228 5.17 13.25 0.20
N PRO A 229 4.66 13.44 1.42
CA PRO A 229 3.39 14.14 1.64
C PRO A 229 3.38 15.61 1.21
N SER A 230 4.55 16.28 1.16
CA SER A 230 4.65 17.71 0.85
C SER A 230 5.72 18.09 -0.17
N LYS A 231 6.48 17.11 -0.70
CA LYS A 231 7.56 17.36 -1.68
C LYS A 231 7.31 16.59 -2.96
N PRO A 232 7.83 17.06 -4.10
CA PRO A 232 7.74 16.35 -5.37
C PRO A 232 8.76 15.18 -5.42
N LEU A 233 8.57 14.20 -4.55
CA LEU A 233 9.43 13.04 -4.39
C LEU A 233 8.61 11.76 -4.27
N LEU A 234 9.15 10.67 -4.80
CA LEU A 234 8.65 9.31 -4.63
C LEU A 234 9.76 8.41 -4.11
N TYR A 235 9.37 7.40 -3.32
CA TYR A 235 10.28 6.38 -2.82
C TYR A 235 9.75 5.01 -3.24
N PHE A 236 10.58 4.23 -3.93
CA PHE A 236 10.24 2.87 -4.36
C PHE A 236 10.97 1.85 -3.51
N SER A 237 10.25 0.85 -3.00
CA SER A 237 10.88 -0.37 -2.48
C SER A 237 11.31 -1.24 -3.65
N ASN A 238 12.56 -1.70 -3.62
CA ASN A 238 13.17 -2.54 -4.64
C ASN A 238 13.18 -4.00 -4.14
N GLU A 239 12.37 -4.85 -4.77
CA GLU A 239 12.15 -6.21 -4.28
C GLU A 239 13.43 -7.03 -4.29
N GLN A 240 14.12 -7.11 -5.43
CA GLN A 240 15.34 -7.89 -5.59
C GLN A 240 16.58 -7.15 -5.08
N GLY A 241 16.60 -5.84 -5.20
CA GLY A 241 17.72 -5.00 -4.76
C GLY A 241 17.84 -4.82 -3.26
N CYS A 242 16.82 -5.24 -2.48
CA CYS A 242 16.79 -5.06 -1.02
C CYS A 242 17.17 -3.62 -0.64
N SER A 243 16.52 -2.65 -1.30
CA SER A 243 16.87 -1.24 -1.20
C SER A 243 15.66 -0.34 -1.40
N ILE A 244 15.84 0.95 -1.17
CA ILE A 244 14.88 1.99 -1.51
C ILE A 244 15.55 2.95 -2.46
N THR A 245 14.87 3.30 -3.56
CA THR A 245 15.31 4.37 -4.46
C THR A 245 14.38 5.57 -4.32
N ALA A 246 14.96 6.73 -4.00
CA ALA A 246 14.30 8.03 -4.04
C ALA A 246 14.37 8.60 -5.46
N TYR A 247 13.25 9.13 -5.95
CA TYR A 247 13.13 9.81 -7.24
C TYR A 247 12.61 11.22 -7.06
N ALA A 248 13.21 12.16 -7.79
CA ALA A 248 12.58 13.45 -8.04
C ALA A 248 11.41 13.26 -8.99
N PHE A 249 10.32 13.96 -8.72
CA PHE A 249 9.09 13.95 -9.51
C PHE A 249 8.85 15.33 -10.11
N ASP A 250 8.96 15.44 -11.43
CA ASP A 250 8.55 16.66 -12.12
C ASP A 250 7.02 16.73 -12.17
N THR A 251 6.44 17.59 -11.36
CA THR A 251 4.98 17.74 -11.26
C THR A 251 4.33 18.32 -12.52
N THR A 252 5.10 18.87 -13.45
CA THR A 252 4.61 19.42 -14.72
C THR A 252 4.54 18.34 -15.81
N THR A 253 5.60 17.56 -15.94
CA THR A 253 5.75 16.56 -16.99
C THR A 253 5.36 15.15 -16.54
N GLY A 254 5.37 14.88 -15.23
CA GLY A 254 5.16 13.54 -14.66
C GLY A 254 6.37 12.63 -14.76
N SER A 255 7.55 13.16 -15.10
CA SER A 255 8.77 12.36 -15.25
C SER A 255 9.47 12.11 -13.90
N LEU A 256 10.15 10.97 -13.79
CA LEU A 256 10.94 10.58 -12.63
C LEU A 256 12.43 10.62 -12.97
N SER A 257 13.23 11.13 -12.01
CA SER A 257 14.69 11.12 -12.06
C SER A 257 15.25 10.52 -10.78
N PRO A 258 16.11 9.48 -10.85
CA PRO A 258 16.65 8.85 -9.65
C PRO A 258 17.58 9.81 -8.90
N LEU A 259 17.51 9.81 -7.57
CA LEU A 259 18.33 10.66 -6.69
C LEU A 259 19.29 9.85 -5.83
N GLN A 260 18.78 8.79 -5.19
CA GLN A 260 19.52 8.03 -4.20
C GLN A 260 18.96 6.61 -4.12
N THR A 261 19.85 5.62 -3.94
CA THR A 261 19.46 4.25 -3.56
C THR A 261 20.15 3.88 -2.27
N VAL A 262 19.39 3.40 -1.26
CA VAL A 262 19.88 3.03 0.08
C VAL A 262 19.44 1.60 0.40
N SER A 263 20.36 0.79 0.98
CA SER A 263 20.05 -0.58 1.40
C SER A 263 19.02 -0.61 2.53
N THR A 264 18.14 -1.62 2.52
CA THR A 264 17.24 -1.94 3.63
C THR A 264 17.85 -2.96 4.60
N LEU A 265 18.98 -3.57 4.23
CA LEU A 265 19.73 -4.51 5.05
C LEU A 265 20.79 -3.78 5.88
N PRO A 266 21.24 -4.37 7.00
CA PRO A 266 22.28 -3.80 7.83
C PRO A 266 23.62 -3.68 7.07
N PRO A 267 24.53 -2.79 7.49
CA PRO A 267 25.83 -2.56 6.82
C PRO A 267 26.71 -3.81 6.69
N GLU A 268 26.64 -4.72 7.66
CA GLU A 268 27.32 -6.01 7.63
C GLU A 268 26.72 -7.00 6.63
N GLY A 269 25.57 -6.64 6.04
CA GLY A 269 24.87 -7.46 5.09
C GLY A 269 23.98 -8.54 5.73
N PHE A 270 23.45 -9.41 4.87
CA PHE A 270 22.62 -10.56 5.28
C PHE A 270 22.91 -11.73 4.33
N SER A 271 23.26 -12.88 4.87
CA SER A 271 23.67 -14.05 4.07
C SER A 271 22.49 -14.90 3.55
N GLY A 272 21.26 -14.64 4.03
CA GLY A 272 20.05 -15.34 3.60
C GLY A 272 19.38 -14.71 2.36
N HIS A 273 18.39 -15.40 1.81
CA HIS A 273 17.49 -14.79 0.83
C HIS A 273 16.66 -13.69 1.48
N ASN A 274 16.63 -12.51 0.86
CA ASN A 274 15.79 -11.40 1.30
C ASN A 274 15.13 -10.71 0.11
N SER A 275 14.00 -10.09 0.37
CA SER A 275 13.30 -9.26 -0.62
C SER A 275 12.43 -8.20 0.07
N CYS A 276 12.40 -6.98 -0.47
CA CYS A 276 11.51 -5.95 0.07
C CYS A 276 10.05 -6.23 -0.30
N SER A 277 9.13 -5.79 0.56
CA SER A 277 7.68 -5.85 0.28
C SER A 277 7.09 -4.47 0.02
N GLN A 278 6.35 -3.91 0.96
CA GLN A 278 5.71 -2.61 0.85
C GLN A 278 6.66 -1.47 1.26
N ILE A 279 6.19 -0.24 1.20
CA ILE A 279 6.88 0.96 1.65
C ILE A 279 5.85 1.98 2.09
N GLN A 280 6.08 2.66 3.20
CA GLN A 280 5.26 3.78 3.66
C GLN A 280 6.13 4.85 4.31
N ILE A 281 5.69 6.10 4.17
CA ILE A 281 6.26 7.27 4.82
C ILE A 281 5.25 7.81 5.84
N THR A 282 5.73 8.34 6.97
CA THR A 282 4.86 8.99 7.96
C THR A 282 4.13 10.19 7.35
N PRO A 283 2.93 10.54 7.85
CA PRO A 283 2.21 11.74 7.39
C PRO A 283 3.00 13.04 7.53
N SER A 284 3.92 13.09 8.50
CA SER A 284 4.87 14.21 8.65
C SER A 284 5.95 14.28 7.56
N GLY A 285 6.17 13.19 6.82
CA GLY A 285 7.25 13.08 5.85
C GLY A 285 8.64 12.91 6.47
N THR A 286 8.75 12.62 7.78
CA THR A 286 10.04 12.57 8.50
C THR A 286 10.65 11.19 8.58
N PHE A 287 9.85 10.12 8.52
CA PHE A 287 10.32 8.75 8.59
C PHE A 287 9.70 7.87 7.51
N LEU A 288 10.49 6.91 7.03
CA LEU A 288 10.09 5.97 6.00
C LEU A 288 10.46 4.56 6.44
N TYR A 289 9.58 3.60 6.12
CA TYR A 289 9.69 2.21 6.55
C TYR A 289 9.51 1.25 5.37
N ALA A 290 10.29 0.17 5.36
CA ALA A 290 10.19 -0.90 4.37
C ALA A 290 10.50 -2.26 4.98
N PRO A 291 9.59 -3.25 4.89
CA PRO A 291 9.80 -4.60 5.41
C PRO A 291 10.76 -5.43 4.55
N ASN A 292 11.57 -6.25 5.21
CA ASN A 292 12.50 -7.24 4.68
C ASN A 292 11.96 -8.67 4.90
N ARG A 293 11.57 -9.34 3.82
CA ARG A 293 11.07 -10.72 3.82
C ARG A 293 12.24 -11.70 3.69
N GLY A 294 12.72 -12.22 4.78
CA GLY A 294 13.89 -13.08 4.92
C GLY A 294 14.75 -12.66 6.10
N HIS A 295 15.21 -11.42 6.14
CA HIS A 295 15.82 -10.82 7.34
C HIS A 295 14.78 -10.63 8.46
N ASN A 296 13.48 -10.64 8.12
CA ASN A 296 12.36 -10.54 9.05
C ASN A 296 12.44 -9.29 9.93
N SER A 297 12.61 -8.17 9.28
CA SER A 297 12.71 -6.85 9.90
C SER A 297 11.99 -5.78 9.13
N ILE A 298 11.84 -4.62 9.74
CA ILE A 298 11.41 -3.39 9.09
C ILE A 298 12.57 -2.42 9.10
N ALA A 299 13.08 -2.07 7.93
CA ALA A 299 14.09 -1.04 7.77
C ALA A 299 13.49 0.34 8.02
N CYS A 300 14.16 1.15 8.82
CA CYS A 300 13.75 2.48 9.25
C CYS A 300 14.70 3.53 8.69
N PHE A 301 14.17 4.61 8.13
CA PHE A 301 14.94 5.70 7.55
C PHE A 301 14.43 7.05 8.06
N ALA A 302 15.35 7.96 8.36
CA ALA A 302 15.05 9.38 8.46
C ALA A 302 15.04 9.99 7.07
N VAL A 303 14.10 10.88 6.83
CA VAL A 303 13.96 11.65 5.59
C VAL A 303 14.45 13.06 5.85
N ASP A 304 15.47 13.51 5.12
CA ASP A 304 15.98 14.87 5.25
C ASP A 304 14.91 15.90 4.85
N ALA A 305 14.65 16.83 5.74
CA ALA A 305 13.56 17.80 5.58
C ALA A 305 13.79 18.77 4.40
N THR A 306 15.00 18.94 3.90
CA THR A 306 15.34 19.83 2.79
C THR A 306 15.42 19.07 1.47
N THR A 307 16.19 18.00 1.42
CA THR A 307 16.53 17.26 0.20
C THR A 307 15.62 16.06 -0.05
N GLY A 308 14.98 15.52 1.00
CA GLY A 308 14.24 14.26 0.94
C GLY A 308 15.13 13.03 0.86
N TYR A 309 16.45 13.15 1.03
CA TYR A 309 17.37 12.02 1.06
C TYR A 309 17.15 11.18 2.31
N LEU A 310 17.41 9.89 2.16
CA LEU A 310 17.23 8.88 3.21
C LEU A 310 18.53 8.64 3.96
N THR A 311 18.45 8.62 5.29
CA THR A 311 19.50 8.14 6.18
C THR A 311 18.98 6.90 6.91
N ALA A 312 19.67 5.76 6.79
CA ALA A 312 19.29 4.54 7.47
C ALA A 312 19.45 4.72 8.99
N LEU A 313 18.39 4.37 9.73
CA LEU A 313 18.37 4.37 11.20
C LEU A 313 18.60 2.97 11.80
N GLY A 314 18.49 1.94 10.97
CA GLY A 314 18.61 0.55 11.34
C GLY A 314 17.40 -0.29 10.96
N GLN A 315 17.36 -1.51 11.48
CA GLN A 315 16.32 -2.48 11.25
C GLN A 315 15.65 -2.85 12.57
N MET A 316 14.34 -2.77 12.63
CA MET A 316 13.52 -3.22 13.74
C MET A 316 13.12 -4.68 13.49
N PRO A 317 13.34 -5.63 14.41
CA PRO A 317 12.86 -7.00 14.26
C PRO A 317 11.35 -7.05 14.03
N SER A 318 10.90 -7.96 13.17
CA SER A 318 9.49 -8.12 12.83
C SER A 318 9.10 -9.61 12.76
N GLU A 319 7.84 -9.87 12.49
CA GLU A 319 7.29 -11.20 12.28
C GLU A 319 7.91 -11.88 11.04
N THR A 320 7.82 -13.22 10.98
CA THR A 320 8.39 -13.98 9.85
C THR A 320 7.68 -13.65 8.54
N ILE A 321 8.47 -13.23 7.54
CA ILE A 321 8.01 -12.76 6.21
C ILE A 321 7.01 -11.60 6.35
N PRO A 322 7.44 -10.41 6.82
CA PRO A 322 6.56 -9.25 6.96
C PRO A 322 6.13 -8.73 5.57
N ARG A 323 5.02 -9.25 5.08
CA ARG A 323 4.54 -8.98 3.72
C ARG A 323 3.67 -7.73 3.64
N ALA A 324 2.77 -7.56 4.61
CA ALA A 324 1.86 -6.45 4.69
C ALA A 324 2.12 -5.64 5.95
N PHE A 325 2.10 -4.32 5.84
CA PHE A 325 2.19 -3.44 6.98
C PHE A 325 1.41 -2.13 6.71
N SER A 326 1.05 -1.43 7.76
CA SER A 326 0.40 -0.13 7.68
C SER A 326 0.84 0.77 8.82
N LEU A 327 1.02 2.05 8.53
CA LEU A 327 1.07 3.09 9.54
C LEU A 327 -0.35 3.45 9.97
N ASP A 328 -0.51 3.85 11.23
CA ASP A 328 -1.72 4.55 11.64
C ASP A 328 -1.76 5.94 10.97
N PRO A 329 -2.94 6.57 10.85
CA PRO A 329 -3.08 7.84 10.17
C PRO A 329 -2.31 9.01 10.79
N ASN A 330 -1.93 8.93 12.06
CA ASN A 330 -1.10 9.95 12.73
C ASN A 330 0.41 9.65 12.58
N GLY A 331 0.77 8.44 12.15
CA GLY A 331 2.16 7.99 12.09
C GLY A 331 2.81 7.75 13.45
N ALA A 332 1.99 7.43 14.47
CA ALA A 332 2.45 7.12 15.82
C ALA A 332 2.67 5.61 16.03
N PHE A 333 2.01 4.80 15.23
CA PHE A 333 2.06 3.33 15.31
C PHE A 333 2.24 2.71 13.94
N LEU A 334 2.92 1.56 13.92
CA LEU A 334 3.11 0.73 12.75
C LEU A 334 2.60 -0.69 13.08
N TYR A 335 1.85 -1.27 12.15
CA TYR A 335 1.32 -2.63 12.23
C TYR A 335 1.92 -3.47 11.11
N ALA A 336 2.47 -4.63 11.44
CA ALA A 336 3.07 -5.53 10.45
C ALA A 336 2.58 -6.96 10.64
N ALA A 337 2.21 -7.58 9.52
CA ALA A 337 1.72 -8.95 9.49
C ALA A 337 2.75 -9.88 8.85
N GLY A 338 3.08 -10.94 9.57
CA GLY A 338 3.95 -12.00 9.11
C GLY A 338 3.18 -13.05 8.33
N LEU A 339 3.59 -13.27 7.07
CA LEU A 339 2.95 -14.24 6.19
C LEU A 339 3.07 -15.67 6.71
N GLU A 340 4.24 -16.05 7.27
CA GLU A 340 4.50 -17.40 7.78
C GLU A 340 4.16 -17.52 9.26
N SER A 341 4.40 -16.48 10.06
CA SER A 341 4.08 -16.53 11.49
C SER A 341 2.57 -16.50 11.76
N GLY A 342 1.77 -15.99 10.81
CA GLY A 342 0.34 -15.77 11.02
C GLY A 342 0.05 -14.78 12.16
N ARG A 343 0.95 -13.83 12.41
CA ARG A 343 0.83 -12.87 13.51
C ARG A 343 0.77 -11.44 12.99
N LEU A 344 0.05 -10.60 13.73
CA LEU A 344 0.02 -9.16 13.56
C LEU A 344 0.72 -8.52 14.76
N ALA A 345 1.80 -7.79 14.51
CA ALA A 345 2.55 -7.06 15.51
C ALA A 345 2.28 -5.56 15.40
N SER A 346 2.25 -4.86 16.53
CA SER A 346 2.18 -3.40 16.61
C SER A 346 3.46 -2.83 17.20
N TYR A 347 3.87 -1.68 16.68
CA TYR A 347 5.08 -0.97 17.10
C TYR A 347 4.75 0.49 17.32
N LYS A 348 5.28 1.07 18.39
CA LYS A 348 5.21 2.52 18.61
C LYS A 348 6.38 3.19 17.87
N ILE A 349 6.08 4.24 17.11
CA ILE A 349 7.07 5.05 16.37
C ILE A 349 7.63 6.16 17.24
#